data_0dbebf30cc110e256912cf8bf31b9472
#
_entry.id   0dbebf30cc110e256912cf8bf31b9472
#
_cell.length_a   1.000
_cell.length_b   1.000
_cell.length_c   1.000
_cell.angle_alpha   90.00
_cell.angle_beta   90.00
_cell.angle_gamma   90.00
#
_symmetry.space_group_name_H-M   'P 1'
#
loop_
_entity.id
_entity.type
_entity.pdbx_description
1 polymer ?
#
loop_
_entity_poly.entity_id
_entity_poly.type
_entity_poly.pdbx_seq_one_letter_code
_entity_poly.pdbx_strand_id
1 'polypeptide(L)'
;MLVKIYTENPSEKEIDRVVNLLERDGVVIYPTDSVYAFGCSIRSAKAVERLRRIKGKDLTTFSVVFDSLGQIADYCRVDNAQFRLLKQNLPGPFTFLLDASSRMPHKALER
;
A
#
# COMPACT_ATOMS: atom_id res chain seq x y z
N MET A 1 -2.31 17.80 -9.40
CA MET A 1 -1.69 18.59 -8.33
C MET A 1 -0.36 17.96 -7.95
N LEU A 2 0.69 18.75 -7.90
CA LEU A 2 2.01 18.28 -7.48
C LEU A 2 2.25 18.69 -6.02
N VAL A 3 2.65 17.71 -5.21
CA VAL A 3 2.97 17.94 -3.80
C VAL A 3 4.42 17.49 -3.58
N LYS A 4 5.26 18.38 -3.05
CA LYS A 4 6.64 18.03 -2.71
C LYS A 4 6.74 17.68 -1.23
N ILE A 5 7.28 16.51 -0.97
CA ILE A 5 7.51 16.04 0.40
C ILE A 5 8.98 15.66 0.51
N TYR A 6 9.67 16.30 1.45
CA TYR A 6 11.09 16.05 1.72
C TYR A 6 11.23 14.92 2.72
N THR A 7 12.10 13.96 2.43
CA THR A 7 12.26 12.77 3.28
C THR A 7 12.88 13.08 4.64
N GLU A 8 13.78 14.07 4.71
CA GLU A 8 14.49 14.39 5.95
C GLU A 8 13.65 15.23 6.91
N ASN A 9 12.75 16.05 6.38
CA ASN A 9 11.92 16.93 7.19
C ASN A 9 10.58 17.12 6.48
N PRO A 10 9.73 16.09 6.46
CA PRO A 10 8.46 16.16 5.74
C PRO A 10 7.52 17.16 6.40
N SER A 11 6.86 17.97 5.59
CA SER A 11 5.84 18.89 6.05
C SER A 11 4.58 18.15 6.43
N GLU A 12 4.14 18.29 7.69
CA GLU A 12 2.89 17.68 8.15
C GLU A 12 1.70 18.15 7.33
N LYS A 13 1.69 19.41 6.91
CA LYS A 13 0.63 19.97 6.08
C LYS A 13 0.53 19.26 4.73
N GLU A 14 1.66 18.98 4.10
CA GLU A 14 1.69 18.31 2.81
C GLU A 14 1.33 16.83 2.96
N ILE A 15 1.77 16.18 4.02
CA ILE A 15 1.38 14.80 4.33
C ILE A 15 -0.13 14.72 4.57
N ASP A 16 -0.69 15.66 5.33
CA ASP A 16 -2.14 15.70 5.59
C ASP A 16 -2.94 15.87 4.30
N ARG A 17 -2.44 16.65 3.35
CA ARG A 17 -3.08 16.81 2.03
C ARG A 17 -3.15 15.48 1.28
N VAL A 18 -2.06 14.70 1.30
CA VAL A 18 -2.02 13.38 0.66
C VAL A 18 -2.95 12.41 1.38
N VAL A 19 -2.93 12.37 2.70
CA VAL A 19 -3.82 11.51 3.50
C VAL A 19 -5.28 11.84 3.22
N ASN A 20 -5.64 13.11 3.22
CA ASN A 20 -7.01 13.55 2.92
C ASN A 20 -7.44 13.13 1.52
N LEU A 21 -6.54 13.25 0.54
CA LEU A 21 -6.83 12.81 -0.82
C LEU A 21 -7.10 11.30 -0.87
N LEU A 22 -6.28 10.50 -0.19
CA LEU A 22 -6.45 9.05 -0.12
C LEU A 22 -7.76 8.67 0.57
N GLU A 23 -8.13 9.39 1.62
CA GLU A 23 -9.39 9.16 2.34
C GLU A 23 -10.62 9.53 1.52
N ARG A 24 -10.46 10.40 0.51
CA ARG A 24 -11.52 10.81 -0.42
C ARG A 24 -11.53 9.99 -1.70
N ASP A 25 -11.11 8.76 -1.64
CA ASP A 25 -11.08 7.85 -2.79
C ASP A 25 -10.11 8.28 -3.89
N GLY A 26 -9.07 9.03 -3.52
CA GLY A 26 -8.07 9.51 -4.47
C GLY A 26 -7.04 8.46 -4.85
N VAL A 27 -6.46 8.63 -6.03
CA VAL A 27 -5.32 7.85 -6.51
C VAL A 27 -4.14 8.77 -6.61
N VAL A 28 -2.99 8.32 -6.14
CA VAL A 28 -1.74 9.10 -6.16
C VAL A 28 -0.69 8.41 -7.04
N ILE A 29 0.24 9.19 -7.54
CA ILE A 29 1.46 8.69 -8.17
C ILE A 29 2.61 9.10 -7.26
N TYR A 30 3.41 8.13 -6.86
CA TYR A 30 4.51 8.39 -5.94
C TYR A 30 5.78 7.67 -6.40
N PRO A 31 6.95 8.22 -6.05
CA PRO A 31 8.22 7.56 -6.38
C PRO A 31 8.49 6.41 -5.42
N THR A 32 9.06 5.35 -5.96
CA THR A 32 9.58 4.23 -5.17
C THR A 32 11.10 4.20 -5.34
N ASP A 33 11.74 3.18 -4.80
CA ASP A 33 13.18 2.99 -4.95
C ASP A 33 13.62 2.69 -6.40
N SER A 34 12.68 2.31 -7.25
CA SER A 34 12.98 1.97 -8.65
C SER A 34 12.23 2.85 -9.65
N VAL A 35 10.89 2.87 -9.58
CA VAL A 35 10.04 3.58 -10.55
C VAL A 35 8.90 4.29 -9.82
N TYR A 36 8.19 5.17 -10.53
CA TYR A 36 6.96 5.73 -10.01
C TYR A 36 5.86 4.67 -10.00
N ALA A 37 4.99 4.76 -9.02
CA ALA A 37 3.89 3.83 -8.85
C ALA A 37 2.57 4.58 -8.59
N PHE A 38 1.47 3.94 -8.95
CA PHE A 38 0.14 4.39 -8.55
C PHE A 38 -0.20 3.81 -7.18
N GLY A 39 -0.90 4.58 -6.38
CA GLY A 39 -1.34 4.11 -5.07
C GLY A 39 -2.69 4.65 -4.68
N CYS A 40 -3.38 3.91 -3.82
CA CYS A 40 -4.64 4.34 -3.22
C CYS A 40 -4.80 3.65 -1.87
N SER A 41 -5.81 4.08 -1.11
CA SER A 41 -6.13 3.40 0.14
C SER A 41 -6.84 2.07 -0.12
N ILE A 42 -6.41 1.00 0.56
CA ILE A 42 -7.10 -0.30 0.48
C ILE A 42 -8.51 -0.25 1.06
N ARG A 43 -8.80 0.76 1.87
CA ARG A 43 -10.13 0.97 2.47
C ARG A 43 -11.13 1.56 1.49
N SER A 44 -10.67 2.11 0.37
CA SER A 44 -11.52 2.71 -0.64
C SER A 44 -11.75 1.73 -1.79
N ALA A 45 -12.90 1.08 -1.80
CA ALA A 45 -13.27 0.19 -2.90
C ALA A 45 -13.33 0.94 -4.24
N LYS A 46 -13.78 2.19 -4.23
CA LYS A 46 -13.84 3.04 -5.42
C LYS A 46 -12.45 3.33 -5.97
N ALA A 47 -11.50 3.66 -5.10
CA ALA A 47 -10.14 3.95 -5.53
C ALA A 47 -9.44 2.70 -6.07
N VAL A 48 -9.61 1.56 -5.41
CA VAL A 48 -9.05 0.29 -5.88
C VAL A 48 -9.60 -0.06 -7.26
N GLU A 49 -10.89 0.11 -7.47
CA GLU A 49 -11.52 -0.15 -8.77
C GLU A 49 -11.01 0.80 -9.85
N ARG A 50 -10.86 2.09 -9.51
CA ARG A 50 -10.28 3.09 -10.42
C ARG A 50 -8.84 2.70 -10.79
N LEU A 51 -8.06 2.26 -9.81
CA LEU A 51 -6.67 1.85 -10.03
C LEU A 51 -6.59 0.65 -10.96
N ARG A 52 -7.49 -0.32 -10.82
CA ARG A 52 -7.58 -1.46 -11.75
C ARG A 52 -7.83 -1.01 -13.18
N ARG A 53 -8.71 -0.05 -13.38
CA ARG A 53 -9.02 0.49 -14.71
C ARG A 53 -7.82 1.22 -15.31
N ILE A 54 -7.11 2.00 -14.49
CA ILE A 54 -5.91 2.74 -14.94
C ILE A 54 -4.82 1.76 -15.39
N LYS A 55 -4.59 0.70 -14.63
CA LYS A 55 -3.54 -0.28 -14.92
C LYS A 55 -3.89 -1.25 -16.04
N GLY A 56 -5.17 -1.37 -16.35
CA GLY A 56 -5.63 -2.25 -17.43
C GLY A 56 -5.88 -3.67 -16.99
N LYS A 57 -6.31 -4.50 -17.96
CA LYS A 57 -6.79 -5.85 -17.69
C LYS A 57 -5.70 -6.85 -17.29
N ASP A 58 -4.46 -6.57 -17.67
CA ASP A 58 -3.36 -7.53 -17.47
C ASP A 58 -2.76 -7.46 -16.07
N LEU A 59 -3.08 -6.43 -15.29
CA LEU A 59 -2.59 -6.25 -13.94
C LEU A 59 -3.71 -6.48 -12.95
N THR A 60 -3.85 -7.72 -12.53
CA THR A 60 -4.93 -8.16 -11.65
C THR A 60 -4.53 -8.21 -10.19
N THR A 61 -3.22 -8.13 -9.89
CA THR A 61 -2.72 -8.21 -8.52
C THR A 61 -2.04 -6.92 -8.11
N PHE A 62 -2.23 -6.54 -6.85
CA PHE A 62 -1.60 -5.36 -6.27
C PHE A 62 -0.75 -5.76 -5.07
N SER A 63 0.31 -4.99 -4.85
CA SER A 63 1.06 -5.07 -3.61
C SER A 63 0.46 -4.11 -2.59
N VAL A 64 0.46 -4.51 -1.33
CA VAL A 64 0.01 -3.67 -0.23
C VAL A 64 1.22 -3.20 0.56
N VAL A 65 1.26 -1.91 0.86
CA VAL A 65 2.32 -1.29 1.65
C VAL A 65 1.80 -1.10 3.07
N PHE A 66 2.58 -1.52 4.04
CA PHE A 66 2.26 -1.41 5.46
C PHE A 66 3.28 -0.52 6.17
N ASP A 67 2.85 0.15 7.21
CA ASP A 67 3.72 1.02 7.99
C ASP A 67 4.48 0.28 9.09
N SER A 68 4.03 -0.90 9.47
CA SER A 68 4.63 -1.67 10.57
C SER A 68 4.37 -3.17 10.41
N LEU A 69 5.18 -3.96 11.11
CA LEU A 69 4.98 -5.41 11.17
C LEU A 69 3.66 -5.78 11.88
N GLY A 70 3.27 -4.99 12.87
CA GLY A 70 1.99 -5.19 13.55
C GLY A 70 0.81 -5.04 12.61
N GLN A 71 0.87 -4.05 11.72
CA GLN A 71 -0.16 -3.83 10.73
C GLN A 71 -0.24 -5.01 9.73
N ILE A 72 0.90 -5.55 9.32
CA ILE A 72 0.93 -6.76 8.47
C ILE A 72 0.18 -7.90 9.15
N ALA A 73 0.44 -8.13 10.44
CA ALA A 73 -0.21 -9.20 11.19
C ALA A 73 -1.72 -8.99 11.33
N ASP A 74 -2.19 -7.75 11.26
CA ASP A 74 -3.63 -7.44 11.30
C ASP A 74 -4.34 -7.86 10.01
N TYR A 75 -3.69 -7.74 8.87
CA TYR A 75 -4.29 -7.99 7.56
C TYR A 75 -3.89 -9.32 6.93
N CYS A 76 -2.85 -9.96 7.43
CA CYS A 76 -2.32 -11.20 6.89
C CYS A 76 -2.18 -12.24 8.00
N ARG A 77 -2.21 -13.51 7.60
CA ARG A 77 -1.90 -14.62 8.51
C ARG A 77 -0.40 -14.81 8.53
N VAL A 78 0.19 -14.59 9.69
CA VAL A 78 1.65 -14.63 9.86
C VAL A 78 1.97 -15.51 11.06
N ASP A 79 2.65 -16.63 10.84
CA ASP A 79 3.14 -17.47 11.93
C ASP A 79 4.45 -16.91 12.49
N ASN A 80 4.97 -17.52 13.57
CA ASN A 80 6.16 -17.03 14.23
C ASN A 80 7.41 -17.09 13.34
N ALA A 81 7.53 -18.12 12.51
CA ALA A 81 8.66 -18.25 11.59
C ALA A 81 8.60 -17.19 10.50
N GLN A 82 7.42 -16.96 9.93
CA GLN A 82 7.21 -15.91 8.94
C GLN A 82 7.46 -14.52 9.54
N PHE A 83 7.00 -14.27 10.74
CA PHE A 83 7.21 -12.99 11.42
C PHE A 83 8.70 -12.70 11.62
N ARG A 84 9.49 -13.70 12.04
CA ARG A 84 10.93 -13.56 12.18
C ARG A 84 11.60 -13.22 10.85
N LEU A 85 11.17 -13.90 9.78
CA LEU A 85 11.71 -13.66 8.44
C LEU A 85 11.41 -12.24 7.97
N LEU A 86 10.19 -11.75 8.19
CA LEU A 86 9.81 -10.37 7.88
C LEU A 86 10.65 -9.37 8.67
N LYS A 87 10.81 -9.61 9.96
CA LYS A 87 11.56 -8.73 10.85
C LYS A 87 13.04 -8.63 10.44
N GLN A 88 13.61 -9.71 9.94
CA GLN A 88 15.01 -9.74 9.50
C GLN A 88 15.24 -9.05 8.15
N ASN A 89 14.23 -9.00 7.29
CA ASN A 89 14.38 -8.56 5.91
C ASN A 89 13.67 -7.26 5.56
N LEU A 90 12.84 -6.74 6.44
CA LEU A 90 12.12 -5.48 6.21
C LEU A 90 12.60 -4.40 7.17
N PRO A 91 12.73 -3.15 6.70
CA PRO A 91 12.55 -2.74 5.31
C PRO A 91 13.67 -3.24 4.41
N GLY A 92 13.34 -3.50 3.15
CA GLY A 92 14.31 -4.00 2.18
C GLY A 92 13.67 -4.26 0.82
N PRO A 93 14.47 -4.66 -0.18
CA PRO A 93 13.99 -4.83 -1.56
C PRO A 93 13.32 -6.19 -1.77
N PHE A 94 12.39 -6.55 -0.91
CA PHE A 94 11.69 -7.83 -0.97
C PHE A 94 10.18 -7.64 -0.99
N THR A 95 9.51 -8.48 -1.78
CA THR A 95 8.06 -8.61 -1.74
C THR A 95 7.73 -9.98 -1.16
N PHE A 96 6.89 -10.01 -0.14
CA PHE A 96 6.47 -11.23 0.52
C PHE A 96 5.06 -11.60 0.08
N LEU A 97 4.84 -12.90 -0.15
CA LEU A 97 3.52 -13.44 -0.43
C LEU A 97 3.00 -14.09 0.85
N LEU A 98 1.93 -13.53 1.38
CA LEU A 98 1.31 -13.98 2.61
C LEU A 98 -0.17 -14.22 2.40
N ASP A 99 -0.74 -15.14 3.16
CA ASP A 99 -2.17 -15.37 3.13
C ASP A 99 -2.89 -14.20 3.80
N ALA A 100 -3.92 -13.70 3.15
CA ALA A 100 -4.74 -12.63 3.70
C ALA A 100 -5.64 -13.14 4.81
N SER A 101 -5.78 -12.34 5.88
CA SER A 101 -6.76 -12.62 6.93
C SER A 101 -8.13 -12.06 6.53
N SER A 102 -9.14 -12.35 7.37
CA SER A 102 -10.49 -11.83 7.16
C SER A 102 -10.59 -10.30 7.24
N ARG A 103 -9.56 -9.64 7.79
CA ARG A 103 -9.50 -8.18 7.89
C ARG A 103 -9.10 -7.50 6.59
N MET A 104 -8.48 -8.23 5.66
CA MET A 104 -8.11 -7.66 4.37
C MET A 104 -9.36 -7.29 3.59
N PRO A 105 -9.48 -6.03 3.12
CA PRO A 105 -10.64 -5.61 2.34
C PRO A 105 -10.84 -6.49 1.10
N HIS A 106 -12.07 -6.90 0.88
CA HIS A 106 -12.41 -7.86 -0.18
C HIS A 106 -12.02 -7.38 -1.57
N LYS A 107 -12.24 -6.11 -1.86
CA LYS A 107 -11.91 -5.51 -3.16
C LYS A 107 -10.42 -5.56 -3.48
N ALA A 108 -9.56 -5.50 -2.47
CA ALA A 108 -8.11 -5.59 -2.67
C ALA A 108 -7.67 -6.98 -3.16
N LEU A 109 -8.47 -8.00 -2.90
CA LEU A 109 -8.19 -9.39 -3.28
C LEU A 109 -8.82 -9.79 -4.62
N GLU A 110 -9.72 -9.02 -5.17
CA GLU A 110 -10.37 -9.33 -6.44
C GLU A 110 -9.38 -9.29 -7.60
N ARG A 111 -9.55 -10.21 -8.50
CA ARG A 111 -8.74 -10.29 -9.72
C ARG A 111 -9.57 -9.94 -10.96
#